data_0ebdae14a09fd970dba30dd2950c2ba7
#
_entry.id   0ebdae14a09fd970dba30dd2950c2ba7
#
_cell.length_a   1.000
_cell.length_b   1.000
_cell.length_c   1.000
_cell.angle_alpha   90.00
_cell.angle_beta   90.00
_cell.angle_gamma   90.00
#
_symmetry.space_group_name_H-M   'P 1'
#
loop_
_entity.id
_entity.type
_entity.pdbx_description
1 polymer ?
#
loop_
_entity_poly.entity_id
_entity_poly.type
_entity_poly.pdbx_seq_one_letter_code
_entity_poly.pdbx_strand_id
1 'polypeptide(L)'
;GFDYVVDAIVSLATKAAFLLVCRRRKIPLISSMGAGGKTDPEQIRVADISKSYGCALARAVRARLKERGVERGIKVVFSPEAVAKSAVKTVTAPDGKKRAYVGTVSYMPAAFGGICASVVLRNLLKG
;
A
#
# COMPACT_ATOMS: atom_id res chain seq x y z
N GLY A 1 1.50 24.39 3.46
CA GLY A 1 1.83 23.11 2.88
C GLY A 1 1.80 21.98 3.90
N PHE A 2 2.00 20.77 3.41
CA PHE A 2 2.02 19.57 4.25
C PHE A 2 3.47 19.23 4.61
N ASP A 3 3.71 18.93 5.88
CA ASP A 3 5.03 18.45 6.33
C ASP A 3 5.26 17.00 5.93
N TYR A 4 4.19 16.19 5.94
CA TYR A 4 4.25 14.79 5.56
C TYR A 4 2.84 14.27 5.29
N VAL A 5 2.73 13.33 4.35
CA VAL A 5 1.45 12.72 3.99
C VAL A 5 1.50 11.21 4.23
N VAL A 6 0.43 10.67 4.82
CA VAL A 6 0.22 9.23 4.94
C VAL A 6 -0.92 8.84 4.01
N ASP A 7 -0.66 7.95 3.08
CA ASP A 7 -1.68 7.40 2.18
C ASP A 7 -2.09 6.01 2.65
N ALA A 8 -3.40 5.82 2.82
CA ALA A 8 -4.01 4.54 3.13
C ALA A 8 -5.25 4.30 2.25
N ILE A 9 -5.26 4.89 1.07
CA ILE A 9 -6.38 4.76 0.13
C ILE A 9 -6.50 3.33 -0.36
N VAL A 10 -7.72 2.79 -0.41
CA VAL A 10 -7.99 1.40 -0.83
C VAL A 10 -8.24 1.30 -2.33
N SER A 11 -8.93 2.29 -2.92
CA SER A 11 -9.23 2.29 -4.35
C SER A 11 -7.96 2.47 -5.20
N LEU A 12 -7.69 1.51 -6.08
CA LEU A 12 -6.47 1.49 -6.89
C LEU A 12 -6.32 2.74 -7.75
N ALA A 13 -7.35 3.13 -8.49
CA ALA A 13 -7.27 4.29 -9.39
C ALA A 13 -7.03 5.59 -8.62
N THR A 14 -7.76 5.80 -7.53
CA THR A 14 -7.62 6.98 -6.68
C THR A 14 -6.25 7.00 -6.01
N LYS A 15 -5.81 5.85 -5.49
CA LYS A 15 -4.50 5.72 -4.85
C LYS A 15 -3.36 6.07 -5.81
N ALA A 16 -3.38 5.48 -6.98
CA ALA A 16 -2.33 5.73 -7.98
C ALA A 16 -2.30 7.20 -8.42
N ALA A 17 -3.46 7.82 -8.64
CA ALA A 17 -3.56 9.23 -8.99
C ALA A 17 -3.00 10.13 -7.88
N PHE A 18 -3.34 9.83 -6.62
CA PHE A 18 -2.87 10.59 -5.47
C PHE A 18 -1.35 10.49 -5.31
N LEU A 19 -0.81 9.27 -5.40
CA LEU A 19 0.63 9.04 -5.29
C LEU A 19 1.40 9.75 -6.40
N LEU A 20 0.85 9.76 -7.61
CA LEU A 20 1.45 10.46 -8.74
C LEU A 20 1.56 11.96 -8.50
N VAL A 21 0.48 12.59 -7.98
CA VAL A 21 0.47 14.01 -7.65
C VAL A 21 1.51 14.33 -6.56
N CYS A 22 1.53 13.53 -5.49
CA CYS A 22 2.49 13.72 -4.41
C CYS A 22 3.93 13.59 -4.92
N ARG A 23 4.19 12.60 -5.76
CA ARG A 23 5.53 12.37 -6.32
C ARG A 23 5.98 13.55 -7.19
N ARG A 24 5.09 14.04 -8.05
CA ARG A 24 5.39 15.17 -8.94
C ARG A 24 5.61 16.48 -8.18
N ARG A 25 4.87 16.69 -7.10
CA ARG A 25 5.01 17.87 -6.25
C ARG A 25 6.08 17.73 -5.17
N LYS A 26 6.77 16.61 -5.14
CA LYS A 26 7.82 16.31 -4.15
C LYS A 26 7.34 16.43 -2.71
N ILE A 27 6.10 16.01 -2.46
CA ILE A 27 5.54 15.99 -1.12
C ILE A 27 6.04 14.74 -0.40
N PRO A 28 6.67 14.87 0.78
CA PRO A 28 7.10 13.69 1.55
C PRO A 28 5.89 12.83 1.91
N LEU A 29 6.01 11.52 1.67
CA LEU A 29 4.88 10.65 1.88
C LEU A 29 5.31 9.22 2.20
N ILE A 30 4.47 8.51 2.94
CA ILE A 30 4.51 7.07 3.14
C ILE A 30 3.16 6.50 2.70
N SER A 31 3.17 5.45 1.89
CA SER A 31 1.95 4.82 1.40
C SER A 31 1.81 3.43 1.98
N SER A 32 0.66 3.15 2.61
CA SER A 32 0.34 1.83 3.13
C SER A 32 -0.28 0.98 2.03
N MET A 33 0.28 -0.20 1.83
CA MET A 33 -0.24 -1.18 0.87
C MET A 33 -1.24 -2.13 1.54
N GLY A 34 -1.67 -3.18 0.84
CA GLY A 34 -2.73 -4.06 1.31
C GLY A 34 -2.33 -4.99 2.45
N ALA A 35 -3.16 -5.03 3.49
CA ALA A 35 -3.00 -5.94 4.62
C ALA A 35 -3.89 -7.19 4.52
N GLY A 36 -4.73 -7.29 3.49
CA GLY A 36 -5.65 -8.40 3.30
C GLY A 36 -4.95 -9.75 3.19
N GLY A 37 -5.41 -10.73 3.95
CA GLY A 37 -4.84 -12.07 3.97
C GLY A 37 -3.51 -12.21 4.70
N LYS A 38 -2.94 -11.12 5.21
CA LYS A 38 -1.68 -11.14 5.95
C LYS A 38 -1.95 -11.37 7.44
N THR A 39 -1.08 -12.13 8.09
CA THR A 39 -1.24 -12.48 9.51
C THR A 39 0.02 -12.22 10.33
N ASP A 40 1.17 -12.09 9.70
CA ASP A 40 2.46 -11.98 10.39
C ASP A 40 3.00 -10.55 10.34
N PRO A 41 2.88 -9.79 11.46
CA PRO A 41 3.37 -8.41 11.48
C PRO A 41 4.89 -8.31 11.35
N GLU A 42 5.63 -9.38 11.64
CA GLU A 42 7.09 -9.35 11.50
C GLU A 42 7.55 -9.35 10.05
N GLN A 43 6.67 -9.69 9.11
CA GLN A 43 6.99 -9.65 7.68
C GLN A 43 6.74 -8.28 7.04
N ILE A 44 6.22 -7.32 7.79
CA ILE A 44 5.97 -5.98 7.26
C ILE A 44 7.30 -5.28 7.01
N ARG A 45 7.42 -4.65 5.83
CA ARG A 45 8.63 -3.97 5.37
C ARG A 45 8.33 -2.54 4.94
N VAL A 46 9.35 -1.71 5.05
CA VAL A 46 9.34 -0.34 4.52
C VAL A 46 10.41 -0.27 3.43
N ALA A 47 10.01 0.13 2.23
CA ALA A 47 10.94 0.25 1.11
C ALA A 47 10.39 1.19 0.04
N ASP A 48 11.21 1.54 -0.95
CA ASP A 48 10.71 2.18 -2.16
C ASP A 48 9.77 1.22 -2.89
N ILE A 49 8.73 1.75 -3.53
CA ILE A 49 7.74 0.92 -4.24
C ILE A 49 8.39 0.03 -5.31
N SER A 50 9.48 0.49 -5.90
CA SER A 50 10.23 -0.29 -6.90
C SER A 50 10.80 -1.59 -6.34
N LYS A 51 10.97 -1.67 -5.04
CA LYS A 51 11.52 -2.83 -4.34
C LYS A 51 10.46 -3.66 -3.63
N SER A 52 9.19 -3.30 -3.74
CA SER A 52 8.11 -4.07 -3.15
C SER A 52 7.84 -5.35 -3.93
N TYR A 53 7.42 -6.39 -3.22
CA TYR A 53 7.13 -7.69 -3.80
C TYR A 53 6.11 -8.43 -2.94
N GLY A 54 5.48 -9.46 -3.50
CA GLY A 54 4.54 -10.30 -2.75
C GLY A 54 3.24 -9.62 -2.33
N CYS A 55 2.94 -8.44 -2.87
CA CYS A 55 1.75 -7.68 -2.54
C CYS A 55 1.00 -7.32 -3.83
N ALA A 56 -0.22 -7.82 -3.97
CA ALA A 56 -1.02 -7.59 -5.18
C ALA A 56 -1.34 -6.12 -5.39
N LEU A 57 -1.69 -5.38 -4.33
CA LEU A 57 -1.99 -3.96 -4.43
C LEU A 57 -0.76 -3.16 -4.86
N ALA A 58 0.39 -3.41 -4.25
CA ALA A 58 1.63 -2.73 -4.63
C ALA A 58 2.00 -3.00 -6.10
N ARG A 59 1.81 -4.23 -6.55
CA ARG A 59 2.05 -4.60 -7.95
C ARG A 59 1.14 -3.81 -8.90
N ALA A 60 -0.14 -3.71 -8.57
CA ALA A 60 -1.10 -2.97 -9.38
C ALA A 60 -0.79 -1.46 -9.39
N VAL A 61 -0.40 -0.90 -8.25
CA VAL A 61 0.00 0.50 -8.15
C VAL A 61 1.25 0.76 -8.99
N ARG A 62 2.26 -0.12 -8.91
CA ARG A 62 3.47 0.00 -9.74
C ARG A 62 3.13 0.06 -11.23
N ALA A 63 2.23 -0.82 -11.69
CA ALA A 63 1.83 -0.85 -13.09
C ALA A 63 1.19 0.47 -13.53
N ARG A 64 0.31 1.02 -12.71
CA ARG A 64 -0.35 2.30 -12.98
C ARG A 64 0.64 3.48 -13.02
N LEU A 65 1.56 3.52 -12.08
CA LEU A 65 2.57 4.57 -12.02
C LEU A 65 3.53 4.49 -13.20
N LYS A 66 3.90 3.28 -13.62
CA LYS A 66 4.78 3.07 -14.76
C LYS A 66 4.19 3.63 -16.05
N GLU A 67 2.88 3.49 -16.25
CA GLU A 67 2.18 4.08 -17.40
C GLU A 67 2.33 5.60 -17.47
N ARG A 68 2.61 6.24 -16.35
CA ARG A 68 2.80 7.69 -16.24
C ARG A 68 4.27 8.08 -16.08
N GLY A 69 5.19 7.14 -16.34
CA GLY A 69 6.62 7.39 -16.29
C GLY A 69 7.22 7.43 -14.90
N VAL A 70 6.51 6.94 -13.88
CA VAL A 70 7.02 6.88 -12.49
C VAL A 70 7.28 5.43 -12.13
N GLU A 71 8.54 5.10 -11.83
CA GLU A 71 8.96 3.74 -11.46
C GLU A 71 9.51 3.66 -10.05
N ARG A 72 9.84 4.78 -9.41
CA ARG A 72 10.47 4.84 -8.08
C ARG A 72 10.25 6.20 -7.43
N GLY A 73 10.67 6.31 -6.18
CA GLY A 73 10.58 7.57 -5.43
C GLY A 73 9.35 7.66 -4.54
N ILE A 74 8.69 6.54 -4.27
CA ILE A 74 7.53 6.47 -3.38
C ILE A 74 7.82 5.43 -2.31
N LYS A 75 7.86 5.84 -1.05
CA LYS A 75 8.08 4.94 0.08
C LYS A 75 6.77 4.25 0.46
N VAL A 76 6.82 2.94 0.61
CA VAL A 76 5.64 2.14 0.94
C VAL A 76 5.88 1.24 2.14
N VAL A 77 4.77 0.94 2.84
CA VAL A 77 4.70 -0.13 3.84
C VAL A 77 3.96 -1.28 3.20
N PHE A 78 4.56 -2.44 3.13
CA PHE A 78 3.99 -3.62 2.50
C PHE A 78 4.40 -4.89 3.22
N SER A 79 3.71 -5.99 2.95
CA SER A 79 4.11 -7.31 3.43
C SER A 79 4.22 -8.29 2.26
N PRO A 80 5.37 -8.97 2.12
CA PRO A 80 5.53 -10.02 1.11
C PRO A 80 4.93 -11.36 1.55
N GLU A 81 4.31 -11.43 2.71
CA GLU A 81 3.69 -12.66 3.22
C GLU A 81 2.78 -13.28 2.18
N ALA A 82 2.91 -14.57 1.94
CA ALA A 82 2.05 -15.30 1.02
C ALA A 82 0.62 -15.38 1.58
N VAL A 83 -0.36 -15.02 0.75
CA VAL A 83 -1.77 -15.13 1.12
C VAL A 83 -2.25 -16.54 0.82
N ALA A 84 -2.82 -17.22 1.83
CA ALA A 84 -3.38 -18.55 1.65
C ALA A 84 -4.55 -18.51 0.66
N LYS A 85 -4.61 -19.47 -0.26
CA LYS A 85 -5.71 -19.56 -1.23
C LYS A 85 -7.08 -19.64 -0.55
N SER A 86 -7.15 -20.29 0.61
CA SER A 86 -8.36 -20.40 1.41
C SER A 86 -8.85 -19.07 1.97
N ALA A 87 -7.98 -18.07 2.05
CA ALA A 87 -8.34 -16.73 2.53
C ALA A 87 -9.00 -15.89 1.43
N VAL A 88 -8.89 -16.30 0.16
CA VAL A 88 -9.46 -15.60 -0.98
C VAL A 88 -10.85 -16.14 -1.27
N LYS A 89 -11.86 -15.27 -1.23
CA LYS A 89 -13.25 -15.63 -1.55
C LYS A 89 -13.68 -14.88 -2.79
N THR A 90 -14.38 -15.56 -3.69
CA THR A 90 -14.93 -14.95 -4.90
C THR A 90 -16.41 -14.69 -4.70
N VAL A 91 -16.83 -13.46 -4.97
CA VAL A 91 -18.24 -13.05 -4.87
C VAL A 91 -18.65 -12.48 -6.23
N THR A 92 -19.87 -12.87 -6.68
CA THR A 92 -20.46 -12.30 -7.89
C THR A 92 -21.15 -10.98 -7.52
N ALA A 93 -20.69 -9.88 -8.11
CA ALA A 93 -21.28 -8.56 -7.92
C ALA A 93 -22.63 -8.45 -8.64
N PRO A 94 -23.49 -7.46 -8.28
CA PRO A 94 -24.79 -7.26 -8.98
C PRO A 94 -24.66 -7.03 -10.49
N ASP A 95 -23.50 -6.58 -10.97
CA ASP A 95 -23.22 -6.40 -12.39
C ASP A 95 -22.83 -7.70 -13.12
N GLY A 96 -22.88 -8.84 -12.42
CA GLY A 96 -22.51 -10.16 -12.96
C GLY A 96 -21.01 -10.43 -12.96
N LYS A 97 -20.17 -9.48 -12.56
CA LYS A 97 -18.72 -9.67 -12.51
C LYS A 97 -18.31 -10.37 -11.22
N LYS A 98 -17.37 -11.29 -11.34
CA LYS A 98 -16.78 -11.95 -10.17
C LYS A 98 -15.66 -11.09 -9.59
N ARG A 99 -15.68 -10.93 -8.27
CA ARG A 99 -14.63 -10.20 -7.54
C ARG A 99 -14.07 -11.08 -6.43
N ALA A 100 -12.75 -11.05 -6.28
CA ALA A 100 -12.07 -11.76 -5.22
C ALA A 100 -12.00 -10.87 -3.98
N TYR A 101 -12.33 -11.45 -2.83
CA TYR A 101 -12.18 -10.80 -1.53
C TYR A 101 -11.17 -11.54 -0.69
N VAL A 102 -10.38 -10.79 0.07
CA VAL A 102 -9.45 -11.34 1.06
C VAL A 102 -9.80 -10.74 2.41
N GLY A 103 -10.09 -11.59 3.39
CA GLY A 103 -10.35 -11.15 4.75
C GLY A 103 -9.13 -10.48 5.37
N THR A 104 -9.35 -9.49 6.25
CA THR A 104 -8.29 -8.78 6.94
C THR A 104 -8.35 -9.10 8.43
N VAL A 105 -7.22 -9.54 8.99
CA VAL A 105 -7.10 -9.78 10.43
C VAL A 105 -6.92 -8.44 11.13
N SER A 106 -7.71 -8.19 12.18
CA SER A 106 -7.88 -6.89 12.81
C SER A 106 -6.60 -6.17 13.24
N TYR A 107 -5.59 -6.90 13.71
CA TYR A 107 -4.33 -6.29 14.17
C TYR A 107 -3.40 -5.88 13.02
N MET A 108 -3.58 -6.43 11.82
CA MET A 108 -2.67 -6.15 10.70
C MET A 108 -2.77 -4.71 10.19
N PRO A 109 -3.97 -4.13 9.96
CA PRO A 109 -4.04 -2.72 9.61
C PRO A 109 -3.45 -1.81 10.69
N ALA A 110 -3.62 -2.16 11.96
CA ALA A 110 -3.03 -1.41 13.07
C ALA A 110 -1.51 -1.46 13.02
N ALA A 111 -0.91 -2.63 12.73
CA ALA A 111 0.53 -2.79 12.59
C ALA A 111 1.07 -1.97 11.41
N PHE A 112 0.39 -2.01 10.26
CA PHE A 112 0.74 -1.17 9.11
C PHE A 112 0.70 0.32 9.48
N GLY A 113 -0.36 0.76 10.13
CA GLY A 113 -0.53 2.14 10.57
C GLY A 113 0.55 2.58 11.55
N GLY A 114 0.89 1.71 12.51
CA GLY A 114 1.96 1.97 13.47
C GLY A 114 3.32 2.16 12.79
N ILE A 115 3.62 1.35 11.80
CA ILE A 115 4.87 1.47 11.04
C ILE A 115 4.87 2.76 10.21
N CYS A 116 3.76 3.10 9.57
CA CYS A 116 3.62 4.39 8.87
C CYS A 116 3.89 5.55 9.83
N ALA A 117 3.28 5.54 11.00
CA ALA A 117 3.48 6.59 12.01
C ALA A 117 4.95 6.68 12.43
N SER A 118 5.62 5.54 12.61
CA SER A 118 7.04 5.53 12.99
C SER A 118 7.93 6.16 11.91
N VAL A 119 7.63 5.91 10.65
CA VAL A 119 8.37 6.50 9.53
C VAL A 119 8.21 8.02 9.53
N VAL A 120 6.97 8.51 9.66
CA VAL A 120 6.66 9.94 9.69
C VAL A 120 7.40 10.61 10.84
N LEU A 121 7.25 10.08 12.06
CA LEU A 121 7.85 10.68 13.25
C LEU A 121 9.38 10.71 13.16
N ARG A 122 9.99 9.61 12.73
CA ARG A 122 11.46 9.57 12.59
C ARG A 122 11.97 10.56 11.54
N ASN A 123 11.24 10.73 10.45
CA ASN A 123 11.62 11.70 9.42
C ASN A 123 11.43 13.14 9.89
N LEU A 124 10.33 13.45 10.58
CA LEU A 124 10.08 14.80 11.12
C LEU A 124 11.10 15.17 12.19
N LEU A 125 11.50 14.21 13.03
CA LEU A 125 12.47 14.44 14.10
C LEU A 125 13.89 14.67 13.58
N LYS A 126 14.22 14.18 12.40
CA LYS A 126 15.52 14.42 11.77
C LYS A 126 15.66 15.83 11.19
N GLY A 127 14.55 16.41 10.85
CA GLY A 127 14.53 17.65 10.11
C GLY A 127 14.43 18.87 10.83
#